data_df336a24a9fd1e6cc1362379e7e47ff8
#
_entry.id   df336a24a9fd1e6cc1362379e7e47ff8
#
_cell.length_a   1.000
_cell.length_b   1.000
_cell.length_c   1.000
_cell.angle_alpha   90.00
_cell.angle_beta   90.00
_cell.angle_gamma   90.00
#
_symmetry.space_group_name_H-M   'P 1'
#
loop_
_entity.id
_entity.type
_entity.pdbx_description
1 polymer ?
#
loop_
_entity_poly.entity_id
_entity_poly.type
_entity_poly.pdbx_seq_one_letter_code
_entity_poly.pdbx_strand_id
1 'polypeptide(L)'
;MRFLVICLTIFSFFQIFADTVKIYYLYEPLSDRYTFTNQCSDLRSCKPLYVTKGEVKHKAGYKINPGKENQYDAIIRRASEKHGVDFFLIKSVIKAESLFDTKAVSSAGAKGLMQLMPDTAAEVGVKNVFDAEQNIMGGTRYLKKMLKKFKGNAKSAVAGYNAGPAAVVYYDGVPPFDETMNYVEKIYGFYKNYTGKEPW
;
A
#
# COMPACT_ATOMS: atom_id res chain seq x y z
N MET A 1 43.12 51.71 -42.30
CA MET A 1 43.23 50.68 -41.25
C MET A 1 41.82 50.30 -40.85
N ARG A 2 41.33 49.18 -41.32
CA ARG A 2 40.01 48.62 -41.00
C ARG A 2 40.24 47.40 -40.10
N PHE A 3 39.85 47.51 -38.83
CA PHE A 3 39.86 46.37 -37.94
C PHE A 3 38.65 45.49 -38.19
N LEU A 4 38.91 44.26 -38.62
CA LEU A 4 37.92 43.22 -38.78
C LEU A 4 37.70 42.56 -37.41
N VAL A 5 36.52 42.81 -36.81
CA VAL A 5 36.12 42.12 -35.59
C VAL A 5 35.51 40.79 -36.00
N ILE A 6 36.24 39.70 -35.76
CA ILE A 6 35.73 38.33 -35.90
C ILE A 6 34.91 38.02 -34.66
N CYS A 7 33.59 38.00 -34.82
CA CYS A 7 32.68 37.57 -33.78
C CYS A 7 32.67 36.03 -33.76
N LEU A 8 33.43 35.42 -32.86
CA LEU A 8 33.36 33.99 -32.58
C LEU A 8 32.12 33.70 -31.77
N THR A 9 31.06 33.25 -32.45
CA THR A 9 29.88 32.67 -31.76
C THR A 9 30.29 31.31 -31.24
N ILE A 10 30.60 31.26 -29.94
CA ILE A 10 30.73 30.01 -29.21
C ILE A 10 29.34 29.43 -29.07
N PHE A 11 29.00 28.45 -29.91
CA PHE A 11 27.85 27.57 -29.71
C PHE A 11 28.18 26.68 -28.52
N SER A 12 27.81 27.15 -27.34
CA SER A 12 27.76 26.29 -26.16
C SER A 12 26.70 25.23 -26.38
N PHE A 13 27.12 24.04 -26.74
CA PHE A 13 26.30 22.85 -26.64
C PHE A 13 25.95 22.67 -25.14
N PHE A 14 24.84 23.22 -24.73
CA PHE A 14 24.22 22.85 -23.48
C PHE A 14 23.72 21.41 -23.64
N GLN A 15 24.58 20.48 -23.30
CA GLN A 15 24.17 19.11 -23.04
C GLN A 15 23.24 19.17 -21.82
N ILE A 16 21.94 19.22 -22.08
CA ILE A 16 20.91 19.05 -21.05
C ILE A 16 21.05 17.60 -20.59
N PHE A 17 21.94 17.37 -19.62
CA PHE A 17 21.81 16.20 -18.79
C PHE A 17 20.44 16.30 -18.13
N ALA A 18 19.56 15.42 -18.51
CA ALA A 18 18.26 15.28 -17.87
C ALA A 18 18.52 14.77 -16.45
N ASP A 19 18.76 15.70 -15.52
CA ASP A 19 18.84 15.39 -14.11
C ASP A 19 17.56 14.72 -13.70
N THR A 20 17.68 13.47 -13.28
CA THR A 20 16.61 12.75 -12.61
C THR A 20 16.37 13.47 -11.30
N VAL A 21 15.29 14.25 -11.24
CA VAL A 21 14.91 14.92 -9.99
C VAL A 21 14.56 13.83 -8.99
N LYS A 22 15.42 13.62 -8.02
CA LYS A 22 15.13 12.71 -6.90
C LYS A 22 14.19 13.44 -5.96
N ILE A 23 12.98 12.96 -5.85
CA ILE A 23 12.01 13.42 -4.85
C ILE A 23 12.03 12.40 -3.73
N TYR A 24 12.09 12.89 -2.51
CA TYR A 24 11.99 12.08 -1.30
C TYR A 24 10.67 12.40 -0.60
N TYR A 25 10.16 11.46 0.16
CA TYR A 25 9.03 11.71 1.03
C TYR A 25 9.40 11.37 2.47
N LEU A 26 8.91 12.20 3.39
CA LEU A 26 8.86 11.94 4.82
C LEU A 26 7.42 11.65 5.20
N TYR A 27 7.20 10.62 5.99
CA TYR A 27 5.92 10.35 6.60
C TYR A 27 5.98 10.72 8.08
N GLU A 28 5.08 11.60 8.52
CA GLU A 28 4.93 12.00 9.91
C GLU A 28 3.78 11.22 10.56
N PRO A 29 4.07 10.19 11.39
CA PRO A 29 3.04 9.31 11.94
C PRO A 29 2.01 10.01 12.83
N LEU A 30 2.42 11.08 13.54
CA LEU A 30 1.54 11.81 14.47
C LEU A 30 0.51 12.70 13.76
N SER A 31 0.81 13.16 12.55
CA SER A 31 -0.05 14.06 11.78
C SER A 31 -0.65 13.39 10.53
N ASP A 32 -0.31 12.13 10.27
CA ASP A 32 -0.65 11.37 9.04
C ASP A 32 -0.34 12.17 7.76
N ARG A 33 0.79 12.89 7.78
CA ARG A 33 1.21 13.75 6.67
C ARG A 33 2.38 13.17 5.92
N TYR A 34 2.31 13.32 4.59
CA TYR A 34 3.45 13.11 3.69
C TYR A 34 4.01 14.46 3.29
N THR A 35 5.27 14.69 3.59
CA THR A 35 6.03 15.85 3.10
C THR A 35 6.91 15.40 1.95
N PHE A 36 6.78 16.02 0.79
CA PHE A 36 7.63 15.76 -0.38
C PHE A 36 8.72 16.82 -0.45
N THR A 37 9.96 16.38 -0.64
CA THR A 37 11.11 17.27 -0.73
C THR A 37 12.13 16.77 -1.75
N ASN A 38 12.83 17.67 -2.39
CA ASN A 38 14.00 17.35 -3.22
C ASN A 38 15.31 17.42 -2.42
N GLN A 39 15.25 17.84 -1.16
CA GLN A 39 16.39 17.91 -0.25
C GLN A 39 16.12 17.03 0.96
N CYS A 40 16.87 15.95 1.09
CA CYS A 40 16.82 15.07 2.24
C CYS A 40 18.15 15.13 2.98
N SER A 41 18.15 15.65 4.20
CA SER A 41 19.33 15.76 5.04
C SER A 41 19.66 14.47 5.81
N ASP A 42 18.69 13.58 5.98
CA ASP A 42 18.87 12.28 6.63
C ASP A 42 18.20 11.17 5.81
N LEU A 43 19.01 10.40 5.09
CA LEU A 43 18.55 9.28 4.25
C LEU A 43 17.90 8.12 5.02
N ARG A 44 17.98 8.11 6.37
CA ARG A 44 17.29 7.10 7.20
C ARG A 44 15.84 7.44 7.44
N SER A 45 15.50 8.73 7.40
CA SER A 45 14.14 9.23 7.61
C SER A 45 13.39 9.50 6.29
N CYS A 46 14.10 9.66 5.18
CA CYS A 46 13.52 9.96 3.87
C CYS A 46 13.53 8.73 2.97
N LYS A 47 12.39 8.43 2.36
CA LYS A 47 12.31 7.37 1.33
C LYS A 47 12.38 7.98 -0.06
N PRO A 48 13.22 7.46 -0.98
CA PRO A 48 13.29 7.97 -2.33
C PRO A 48 12.03 7.62 -3.12
N LEU A 49 11.44 8.62 -3.76
CA LEU A 49 10.41 8.45 -4.76
C LEU A 49 11.08 8.59 -6.14
N TYR A 50 11.16 7.51 -6.90
CA TYR A 50 11.72 7.57 -8.25
C TYR A 50 10.67 8.13 -9.22
N VAL A 51 10.92 9.34 -9.72
CA VAL A 51 10.13 9.91 -10.82
C VAL A 51 10.90 9.65 -12.11
N THR A 52 10.49 8.64 -12.88
CA THR A 52 10.94 8.50 -14.27
C THR A 52 10.23 9.57 -15.12
N LYS A 53 10.92 10.13 -16.11
CA LYS A 53 10.35 11.00 -17.14
C LYS A 53 9.30 10.22 -17.96
N GLY A 54 8.11 10.16 -17.46
CA GLY A 54 6.90 9.68 -18.09
C GLY A 54 5.79 10.23 -17.24
N GLU A 55 4.72 10.66 -17.86
CA GLU A 55 3.55 11.22 -17.15
C GLU A 55 3.32 10.50 -15.85
N VAL A 56 3.51 11.21 -14.72
CA VAL A 56 3.01 10.75 -13.44
C VAL A 56 1.49 10.77 -13.62
N LYS A 57 0.94 9.66 -14.07
CA LYS A 57 -0.50 9.41 -13.93
C LYS A 57 -0.71 9.27 -12.44
N HIS A 58 -0.91 10.41 -11.79
CA HIS A 58 -1.53 10.42 -10.48
C HIS A 58 -2.84 9.64 -10.64
N LYS A 59 -2.86 8.40 -10.19
CA LYS A 59 -4.14 7.83 -9.79
C LYS A 59 -4.72 8.87 -8.84
N ALA A 60 -5.82 9.48 -9.28
CA ALA A 60 -6.48 10.61 -8.68
C ALA A 60 -6.38 10.56 -7.16
N GLY A 61 -5.96 11.69 -6.57
CA GLY A 61 -5.67 11.81 -5.16
C GLY A 61 -6.70 11.12 -4.29
N TYR A 62 -6.27 10.09 -3.60
CA TYR A 62 -7.02 9.53 -2.49
C TYR A 62 -7.14 10.64 -1.45
N LYS A 63 -8.28 11.33 -1.42
CA LYS A 63 -8.64 12.19 -0.30
C LYS A 63 -8.80 11.26 0.90
N ILE A 64 -7.77 11.21 1.74
CA ILE A 64 -7.88 10.59 3.06
C ILE A 64 -8.90 11.44 3.81
N ASN A 65 -10.09 10.88 4.01
CA ASN A 65 -11.11 11.49 4.85
C ASN A 65 -10.82 11.03 6.28
N PRO A 66 -10.30 11.88 7.17
CA PRO A 66 -9.87 11.48 8.52
C PRO A 66 -10.98 10.83 9.38
N GLY A 67 -12.24 10.99 8.99
CA GLY A 67 -13.39 10.38 9.66
C GLY A 67 -13.75 8.96 9.22
N LYS A 68 -13.23 8.48 8.06
CA LYS A 68 -13.59 7.14 7.57
C LYS A 68 -12.84 6.01 8.26
N GLU A 69 -11.68 6.27 8.83
CA GLU A 69 -10.78 5.24 9.36
C GLU A 69 -11.37 4.50 10.57
N ASN A 70 -12.19 5.18 11.39
CA ASN A 70 -12.82 4.58 12.57
C ASN A 70 -14.29 4.18 12.33
N GLN A 71 -14.82 4.48 11.16
CA GLN A 71 -16.22 4.21 10.81
C GLN A 71 -16.60 2.72 10.94
N TYR A 72 -15.64 1.83 10.70
CA TYR A 72 -15.86 0.38 10.68
C TYR A 72 -15.34 -0.33 11.92
N ASP A 73 -14.84 0.38 12.94
CA ASP A 73 -14.22 -0.21 14.12
C ASP A 73 -15.13 -1.19 14.86
N ALA A 74 -16.43 -0.90 14.93
CA ALA A 74 -17.40 -1.82 15.54
C ALA A 74 -17.52 -3.14 14.77
N ILE A 75 -17.50 -3.09 13.44
CA ILE A 75 -17.55 -4.30 12.59
C ILE A 75 -16.22 -5.05 12.68
N ILE A 76 -15.10 -4.34 12.61
CA ILE A 76 -13.74 -4.92 12.73
C ILE A 76 -13.60 -5.65 14.07
N ARG A 77 -14.09 -5.06 15.17
CA ARG A 77 -14.07 -5.67 16.50
C ARG A 77 -14.87 -6.99 16.53
N ARG A 78 -16.09 -6.99 16.01
CA ARG A 78 -16.89 -8.23 15.91
C ARG A 78 -16.21 -9.30 15.06
N ALA A 79 -15.58 -8.90 13.94
CA ALA A 79 -14.85 -9.82 13.07
C ALA A 79 -13.59 -10.39 13.77
N SER A 80 -12.86 -9.53 14.50
CA SER A 80 -11.70 -9.89 15.31
C SER A 80 -12.07 -10.94 16.37
N GLU A 81 -13.09 -10.67 17.14
CA GLU A 81 -13.59 -11.57 18.20
C GLU A 81 -14.08 -12.91 17.60
N LYS A 82 -14.89 -12.86 16.55
CA LYS A 82 -15.46 -14.05 15.92
C LYS A 82 -14.42 -14.98 15.30
N HIS A 83 -13.39 -14.42 14.67
CA HIS A 83 -12.40 -15.19 13.93
C HIS A 83 -11.05 -15.34 14.67
N GLY A 84 -10.87 -14.65 15.82
CA GLY A 84 -9.62 -14.66 16.55
C GLY A 84 -8.46 -14.14 15.70
N VAL A 85 -8.67 -12.97 15.06
CA VAL A 85 -7.65 -12.24 14.30
C VAL A 85 -7.45 -10.89 14.97
N ASP A 86 -6.22 -10.45 15.08
CA ASP A 86 -5.90 -9.16 15.69
C ASP A 86 -6.66 -8.00 15.02
N PHE A 87 -7.27 -7.15 15.83
CA PHE A 87 -8.08 -6.02 15.38
C PHE A 87 -7.28 -5.06 14.48
N PHE A 88 -6.06 -4.72 14.89
CA PHE A 88 -5.25 -3.77 14.15
C PHE A 88 -4.65 -4.38 12.88
N LEU A 89 -4.46 -5.70 12.86
CA LEU A 89 -4.08 -6.40 11.63
C LEU A 89 -5.22 -6.32 10.60
N ILE A 90 -6.47 -6.57 10.99
CA ILE A 90 -7.64 -6.44 10.11
C ILE A 90 -7.74 -4.99 9.60
N LYS A 91 -7.63 -4.02 10.51
CA LYS A 91 -7.71 -2.59 10.18
C LYS A 91 -6.61 -2.17 9.20
N SER A 92 -5.39 -2.68 9.38
CA SER A 92 -4.26 -2.42 8.49
C SER A 92 -4.46 -3.01 7.10
N VAL A 93 -5.04 -4.21 7.01
CA VAL A 93 -5.42 -4.84 5.73
C VAL A 93 -6.46 -3.99 5.02
N ILE A 94 -7.54 -3.58 5.69
CA ILE A 94 -8.58 -2.72 5.09
C ILE A 94 -7.97 -1.40 4.58
N LYS A 95 -7.08 -0.79 5.36
CA LYS A 95 -6.40 0.44 4.94
C LYS A 95 -5.52 0.22 3.70
N ALA A 96 -4.80 -0.89 3.62
CA ALA A 96 -3.95 -1.22 2.48
C ALA A 96 -4.77 -1.51 1.22
N GLU A 97 -5.91 -2.18 1.36
CA GLU A 97 -6.75 -2.66 0.25
C GLU A 97 -7.62 -1.55 -0.37
N SER A 98 -8.25 -0.74 0.46
CA SER A 98 -9.29 0.18 -0.03
C SER A 98 -9.23 1.60 0.52
N LEU A 99 -8.34 1.90 1.48
CA LEU A 99 -8.39 3.12 2.28
C LEU A 99 -9.80 3.36 2.86
N PHE A 100 -10.45 2.29 3.31
CA PHE A 100 -11.81 2.28 3.86
C PHE A 100 -12.91 2.68 2.87
N ASP A 101 -12.68 2.51 1.57
CA ASP A 101 -13.72 2.70 0.55
C ASP A 101 -14.49 1.40 0.31
N THR A 102 -15.78 1.38 0.72
CA THR A 102 -16.67 0.24 0.50
C THR A 102 -16.96 -0.08 -0.96
N LYS A 103 -16.76 0.91 -1.85
CA LYS A 103 -17.04 0.80 -3.29
C LYS A 103 -15.79 0.58 -4.12
N ALA A 104 -14.64 0.38 -3.46
CA ALA A 104 -13.37 0.15 -4.16
C ALA A 104 -13.46 -1.07 -5.09
N VAL A 105 -12.96 -0.91 -6.32
CA VAL A 105 -12.84 -1.97 -7.32
C VAL A 105 -11.45 -1.87 -7.94
N SER A 106 -10.68 -2.96 -7.89
CA SER A 106 -9.38 -3.02 -8.53
C SER A 106 -9.50 -3.35 -10.03
N SER A 107 -8.43 -3.11 -10.78
CA SER A 107 -8.35 -3.50 -12.19
C SER A 107 -8.47 -5.02 -12.40
N ALA A 108 -8.07 -5.82 -11.39
CA ALA A 108 -8.19 -7.27 -11.40
C ALA A 108 -9.58 -7.78 -10.97
N GLY A 109 -10.50 -6.89 -10.57
CA GLY A 109 -11.87 -7.25 -10.16
C GLY A 109 -12.05 -7.54 -8.68
N ALA A 110 -11.06 -7.27 -7.83
CA ALA A 110 -11.21 -7.33 -6.37
C ALA A 110 -12.13 -6.20 -5.88
N LYS A 111 -12.97 -6.45 -4.87
CA LYS A 111 -14.06 -5.54 -4.50
C LYS A 111 -14.21 -5.31 -3.00
N GLY A 112 -14.56 -4.07 -2.64
CA GLY A 112 -14.96 -3.65 -1.31
C GLY A 112 -13.79 -3.41 -0.36
N LEU A 113 -14.08 -3.30 0.94
CA LEU A 113 -13.15 -2.88 1.99
C LEU A 113 -11.89 -3.73 2.08
N MET A 114 -12.02 -5.04 1.95
CA MET A 114 -10.90 -6.00 2.02
C MET A 114 -10.56 -6.61 0.65
N GLN A 115 -11.03 -5.98 -0.45
CA GLN A 115 -10.71 -6.33 -1.84
C GLN A 115 -10.83 -7.83 -2.12
N LEU A 116 -12.01 -8.37 -1.92
CA LEU A 116 -12.28 -9.78 -2.19
C LEU A 116 -12.41 -10.03 -3.69
N MET A 117 -11.64 -10.97 -4.21
CA MET A 117 -11.86 -11.54 -5.54
C MET A 117 -13.16 -12.34 -5.56
N PRO A 118 -13.85 -12.44 -6.71
CA PRO A 118 -15.14 -13.15 -6.81
C PRO A 118 -15.11 -14.57 -6.23
N ASP A 119 -14.09 -15.35 -6.57
CA ASP A 119 -13.94 -16.72 -6.08
C ASP A 119 -13.71 -16.77 -4.57
N THR A 120 -12.89 -15.86 -4.06
CA THR A 120 -12.65 -15.73 -2.61
C THR A 120 -13.93 -15.32 -1.88
N ALA A 121 -14.71 -14.38 -2.43
CA ALA A 121 -15.98 -13.96 -1.86
C ALA A 121 -16.98 -15.14 -1.78
N ALA A 122 -17.08 -15.94 -2.84
CA ALA A 122 -17.89 -17.15 -2.87
C ALA A 122 -17.42 -18.18 -1.84
N GLU A 123 -16.11 -18.44 -1.77
CA GLU A 123 -15.50 -19.37 -0.80
C GLU A 123 -15.83 -18.98 0.66
N VAL A 124 -15.79 -17.69 0.98
CA VAL A 124 -16.04 -17.21 2.34
C VAL A 124 -17.52 -16.85 2.59
N GLY A 125 -18.40 -17.11 1.63
CA GLY A 125 -19.86 -16.95 1.76
C GLY A 125 -20.33 -15.49 1.76
N VAL A 126 -19.61 -14.58 1.11
CA VAL A 126 -19.99 -13.18 0.92
C VAL A 126 -20.92 -13.06 -0.30
N LYS A 127 -22.15 -12.61 -0.06
CA LYS A 127 -23.15 -12.41 -1.13
C LYS A 127 -23.11 -11.01 -1.73
N ASN A 128 -22.87 -10.00 -0.89
CA ASN A 128 -22.72 -8.61 -1.31
C ASN A 128 -21.35 -8.07 -0.88
N VAL A 129 -20.42 -8.00 -1.82
CA VAL A 129 -19.04 -7.56 -1.57
C VAL A 129 -18.92 -6.06 -1.22
N PHE A 130 -19.96 -5.26 -1.48
CA PHE A 130 -20.03 -3.84 -1.13
C PHE A 130 -20.73 -3.58 0.21
N ASP A 131 -21.32 -4.63 0.82
CA ASP A 131 -21.77 -4.56 2.19
C ASP A 131 -20.61 -4.65 3.15
N ALA A 132 -20.45 -3.61 3.99
CA ALA A 132 -19.28 -3.47 4.86
C ALA A 132 -19.13 -4.65 5.83
N GLU A 133 -20.26 -5.12 6.41
CA GLU A 133 -20.21 -6.21 7.39
C GLU A 133 -19.85 -7.53 6.73
N GLN A 134 -20.50 -7.87 5.60
CA GLN A 134 -20.19 -9.10 4.88
C GLN A 134 -18.74 -9.11 4.38
N ASN A 135 -18.27 -7.99 3.82
CA ASN A 135 -16.93 -7.88 3.28
C ASN A 135 -15.86 -8.03 4.36
N ILE A 136 -16.00 -7.31 5.49
CA ILE A 136 -15.04 -7.40 6.61
C ILE A 136 -15.08 -8.79 7.25
N MET A 137 -16.27 -9.37 7.48
CA MET A 137 -16.38 -10.72 8.03
C MET A 137 -15.76 -11.77 7.12
N GLY A 138 -16.03 -11.70 5.81
CA GLY A 138 -15.49 -12.62 4.81
C GLY A 138 -13.99 -12.47 4.65
N GLY A 139 -13.51 -11.25 4.50
CA GLY A 139 -12.06 -10.95 4.38
C GLY A 139 -11.28 -11.37 5.62
N THR A 140 -11.83 -11.12 6.82
CA THR A 140 -11.24 -11.61 8.07
C THR A 140 -11.20 -13.13 8.16
N ARG A 141 -12.27 -13.82 7.67
CA ARG A 141 -12.28 -15.29 7.57
C ARG A 141 -11.17 -15.79 6.65
N TYR A 142 -10.98 -15.15 5.50
CA TYR A 142 -9.93 -15.51 4.56
C TYR A 142 -8.54 -15.24 5.16
N LEU A 143 -8.33 -14.09 5.81
CA LEU A 143 -7.09 -13.79 6.54
C LEU A 143 -6.80 -14.82 7.63
N LYS A 144 -7.83 -15.25 8.38
CA LYS A 144 -7.70 -16.35 9.36
C LYS A 144 -7.28 -17.68 8.71
N LYS A 145 -7.81 -17.98 7.52
CA LYS A 145 -7.41 -19.16 6.75
C LYS A 145 -5.91 -19.07 6.40
N MET A 146 -5.41 -17.90 6.00
CA MET A 146 -3.98 -17.69 5.72
C MET A 146 -3.14 -17.82 6.98
N LEU A 147 -3.55 -17.22 8.11
CA LEU A 147 -2.86 -17.36 9.39
C LEU A 147 -2.76 -18.84 9.83
N LYS A 148 -3.84 -19.62 9.68
CA LYS A 148 -3.81 -21.07 9.96
C LYS A 148 -2.85 -21.81 9.03
N LYS A 149 -2.91 -21.53 7.72
CA LYS A 149 -2.06 -22.18 6.73
C LYS A 149 -0.57 -21.95 7.01
N PHE A 150 -0.21 -20.76 7.42
CA PHE A 150 1.17 -20.38 7.73
C PHE A 150 1.51 -20.44 9.23
N LYS A 151 0.80 -21.29 9.99
CA LYS A 151 1.10 -21.61 11.41
C LYS A 151 1.23 -20.35 12.30
N GLY A 152 0.43 -19.32 12.04
CA GLY A 152 0.45 -18.06 12.79
C GLY A 152 1.48 -17.03 12.31
N ASN A 153 2.32 -17.35 11.32
CA ASN A 153 3.24 -16.37 10.75
C ASN A 153 2.43 -15.29 10.01
N ALA A 154 2.28 -14.12 10.65
CA ALA A 154 1.46 -13.02 10.12
C ALA A 154 2.04 -12.45 8.82
N LYS A 155 3.36 -12.38 8.68
CA LYS A 155 4.03 -11.90 7.47
C LYS A 155 3.68 -12.77 6.26
N SER A 156 3.83 -14.09 6.41
CA SER A 156 3.46 -15.05 5.36
C SER A 156 1.95 -15.08 5.09
N ALA A 157 1.11 -14.89 6.12
CA ALA A 157 -0.33 -14.84 5.98
C ALA A 157 -0.78 -13.61 5.17
N VAL A 158 -0.20 -12.45 5.44
CA VAL A 158 -0.45 -11.20 4.71
C VAL A 158 0.02 -11.33 3.25
N ALA A 159 1.20 -11.90 3.03
CA ALA A 159 1.69 -12.17 1.68
C ALA A 159 0.77 -13.14 0.92
N GLY A 160 0.28 -14.19 1.61
CA GLY A 160 -0.65 -15.16 1.04
C GLY A 160 -2.05 -14.58 0.80
N TYR A 161 -2.46 -13.58 1.54
CA TYR A 161 -3.70 -12.84 1.30
C TYR A 161 -3.64 -12.11 -0.06
N ASN A 162 -2.52 -11.47 -0.37
CA ASN A 162 -2.33 -10.70 -1.61
C ASN A 162 -1.95 -11.59 -2.80
N ALA A 163 -0.88 -12.38 -2.69
CA ALA A 163 -0.32 -13.16 -3.80
C ALA A 163 -0.92 -14.57 -3.95
N GLY A 164 -1.82 -14.94 -3.05
CA GLY A 164 -2.29 -16.32 -2.94
C GLY A 164 -1.33 -17.24 -2.18
N PRO A 165 -1.89 -18.25 -1.48
CA PRO A 165 -1.08 -19.13 -0.63
C PRO A 165 -0.12 -20.03 -1.40
N ALA A 166 -0.38 -20.32 -2.68
CA ALA A 166 0.51 -21.16 -3.49
C ALA A 166 1.85 -20.47 -3.75
N ALA A 167 1.84 -19.16 -4.03
CA ALA A 167 3.07 -18.38 -4.24
C ALA A 167 3.93 -18.37 -2.97
N VAL A 168 3.33 -18.13 -1.80
CA VAL A 168 4.05 -18.11 -0.53
C VAL A 168 4.66 -19.47 -0.18
N VAL A 169 3.97 -20.56 -0.51
CA VAL A 169 4.52 -21.91 -0.35
C VAL A 169 5.68 -22.17 -1.31
N TYR A 170 5.53 -21.77 -2.56
CA TYR A 170 6.56 -21.97 -3.60
C TYR A 170 7.86 -21.23 -3.27
N TYR A 171 7.77 -20.00 -2.78
CA TYR A 171 8.93 -19.18 -2.41
C TYR A 171 9.39 -19.34 -0.95
N ASP A 172 8.75 -20.23 -0.20
CA ASP A 172 9.02 -20.44 1.23
C ASP A 172 9.01 -19.13 2.04
N GLY A 173 8.08 -18.23 1.72
CA GLY A 173 7.96 -16.91 2.35
C GLY A 173 7.31 -15.88 1.46
N VAL A 174 7.63 -14.61 1.67
CA VAL A 174 7.10 -13.52 0.83
C VAL A 174 7.66 -13.66 -0.59
N PRO A 175 6.81 -13.87 -1.61
CA PRO A 175 7.30 -13.99 -2.98
C PRO A 175 7.95 -12.68 -3.45
N PRO A 176 8.97 -12.71 -4.31
CA PRO A 176 9.70 -11.55 -4.77
C PRO A 176 8.90 -10.76 -5.86
N PHE A 177 7.62 -10.57 -5.62
CA PHE A 177 6.74 -9.75 -6.43
C PHE A 177 6.69 -8.35 -5.83
N ASP A 178 7.03 -7.32 -6.61
CA ASP A 178 7.07 -5.92 -6.14
C ASP A 178 5.74 -5.52 -5.47
N GLU A 179 4.61 -5.92 -6.04
CA GLU A 179 3.30 -5.66 -5.46
C GLU A 179 3.15 -6.27 -4.07
N THR A 180 3.51 -7.56 -3.92
CA THR A 180 3.34 -8.27 -2.65
C THR A 180 4.34 -7.79 -1.59
N MET A 181 5.57 -7.53 -1.96
CA MET A 181 6.56 -6.96 -1.03
C MET A 181 6.11 -5.59 -0.51
N ASN A 182 5.67 -4.71 -1.40
CA ASN A 182 5.13 -3.41 -1.04
C ASN A 182 3.86 -3.52 -0.18
N TYR A 183 3.00 -4.51 -0.45
CA TYR A 183 1.79 -4.76 0.33
C TYR A 183 2.12 -5.16 1.77
N VAL A 184 3.04 -6.10 1.95
CA VAL A 184 3.50 -6.55 3.28
C VAL A 184 4.11 -5.39 4.06
N GLU A 185 4.93 -4.55 3.42
CA GLU A 185 5.52 -3.38 4.07
C GLU A 185 4.48 -2.32 4.45
N LYS A 186 3.48 -2.06 3.61
CA LYS A 186 2.38 -1.15 3.94
C LYS A 186 1.61 -1.61 5.18
N ILE A 187 1.26 -2.89 5.24
CA ILE A 187 0.54 -3.43 6.40
C ILE A 187 1.39 -3.36 7.66
N TYR A 188 2.69 -3.69 7.58
CA TYR A 188 3.62 -3.51 8.69
C TYR A 188 3.61 -2.06 9.20
N GLY A 189 3.74 -1.08 8.29
CA GLY A 189 3.74 0.34 8.63
C GLY A 189 2.43 0.79 9.28
N PHE A 190 1.28 0.38 8.73
CA PHE A 190 -0.03 0.73 9.29
C PHE A 190 -0.23 0.12 10.67
N TYR A 191 0.11 -1.15 10.85
CA TYR A 191 0.00 -1.82 12.14
C TYR A 191 0.87 -1.14 13.21
N LYS A 192 2.12 -0.84 12.87
CA LYS A 192 3.04 -0.13 13.77
C LYS A 192 2.52 1.26 14.14
N ASN A 193 1.92 1.97 13.19
CA ASN A 193 1.31 3.28 13.45
C ASN A 193 0.11 3.20 14.40
N TYR A 194 -0.71 2.14 14.30
CA TYR A 194 -1.86 1.97 15.19
C TYR A 194 -1.49 1.50 16.58
N THR A 195 -0.43 0.72 16.74
CA THR A 195 -0.15 -0.01 17.99
C THR A 195 1.13 0.42 18.68
N GLY A 196 2.03 1.10 17.96
CA GLY A 196 3.41 1.31 18.40
C GLY A 196 4.27 0.04 18.42
N LYS A 197 3.73 -1.12 17.99
CA LYS A 197 4.38 -2.44 18.04
C LYS A 197 4.61 -2.98 16.62
N GLU A 198 5.51 -3.93 16.52
CA GLU A 198 5.73 -4.68 15.28
C GLU A 198 4.78 -5.88 15.20
N PRO A 199 4.16 -6.15 14.02
CA PRO A 199 3.19 -7.25 13.87
C PRO A 199 3.86 -8.62 13.72
N TRP A 200 5.16 -8.65 13.32
CA TRP A 200 5.98 -9.83 13.13
C TRP A 200 7.46 -9.53 13.33
#